data_79a9d30d2f5c6431da1059fe971a5f97
#
_entry.id   79a9d30d2f5c6431da1059fe971a5f97
#
_cell.length_a   1.000
_cell.length_b   1.000
_cell.length_c   1.000
_cell.angle_alpha   90.00
_cell.angle_beta   90.00
_cell.angle_gamma   90.00
#
_symmetry.space_group_name_H-M   'P 1'
#
loop_
_entity.id
_entity.type
_entity.pdbx_description
1 polymer ?
#
loop_
_entity_poly.entity_id
_entity_poly.type
_entity_poly.pdbx_seq_one_letter_code
_entity_poly.pdbx_strand_id
1 'polypeptide(L)'
;IYLSLQEYFEKLGDNDKSWGKAFSAVLGAFRAQMELGIGAIGGKDSMSGTFEDIHVPPTLISFAVTTDELSKVVSPEFKSRGHEVVWLRPEIGEDGLPKAESLIKNFKLVRTLVDNGLVAACYTPGFGGPAEAVFKMAIGNNIGFEFDEGVSMREMFGYAYGSFIIETSKNIDLTADIKLLGKTVSRESIGSKKGRVRLLALNALYEGKLEPVYSTTCASRYSRDRKS
;
A
#
# COMPACT_ATOMS: atom_id res chain seq x y z
N ILE A 1 -16.64 -7.82 -7.61
CA ILE A 1 -15.24 -7.42 -7.88
C ILE A 1 -14.67 -8.33 -8.95
N TYR A 2 -14.00 -7.77 -9.94
CA TYR A 2 -13.28 -8.49 -10.99
C TYR A 2 -11.85 -8.00 -11.05
N LEU A 3 -10.91 -8.91 -11.37
CA LEU A 3 -9.51 -8.57 -11.51
C LEU A 3 -9.10 -8.48 -12.98
N SER A 4 -8.15 -7.61 -13.27
CA SER A 4 -7.36 -7.62 -14.51
C SER A 4 -5.89 -7.67 -14.12
N LEU A 5 -5.15 -8.63 -14.67
CA LEU A 5 -3.76 -8.86 -14.30
C LEU A 5 -2.82 -8.35 -15.39
N GLN A 6 -1.71 -7.70 -15.01
CA GLN A 6 -0.62 -7.37 -15.92
C GLN A 6 0.68 -7.92 -15.37
N GLU A 7 1.45 -8.55 -16.24
CA GLU A 7 2.71 -9.19 -15.87
C GLU A 7 3.84 -8.71 -16.77
N TYR A 8 5.03 -8.57 -16.16
CA TYR A 8 6.26 -8.18 -16.84
C TYR A 8 7.40 -9.08 -16.37
N PHE A 9 8.07 -9.73 -17.31
CA PHE A 9 9.20 -10.62 -17.05
C PHE A 9 10.34 -10.35 -18.03
N GLU A 10 11.55 -10.72 -17.63
CA GLU A 10 12.71 -10.79 -18.50
C GLU A 10 12.48 -11.75 -19.67
N LYS A 11 13.32 -11.70 -20.71
CA LYS A 11 13.32 -12.75 -21.73
C LYS A 11 13.58 -14.11 -21.09
N LEU A 12 12.70 -15.06 -21.33
CA LEU A 12 12.77 -16.37 -20.70
C LEU A 12 13.88 -17.26 -21.26
N GLY A 13 14.04 -17.26 -22.60
CA GLY A 13 15.04 -18.10 -23.29
C GLY A 13 14.93 -19.56 -22.88
N ASP A 14 16.08 -20.24 -22.82
CA ASP A 14 16.21 -21.63 -22.38
C ASP A 14 16.60 -21.75 -20.90
N ASN A 15 16.33 -20.73 -20.09
CA ASN A 15 16.71 -20.68 -18.68
C ASN A 15 15.53 -21.06 -17.80
N ASP A 16 15.57 -22.25 -17.20
CA ASP A 16 14.54 -22.78 -16.31
C ASP A 16 14.22 -21.83 -15.15
N LYS A 17 15.20 -21.11 -14.62
CA LYS A 17 15.00 -20.16 -13.52
C LYS A 17 14.14 -18.96 -13.96
N SER A 18 14.30 -18.49 -15.18
CA SER A 18 13.50 -17.38 -15.72
C SER A 18 12.04 -17.83 -15.92
N TRP A 19 11.83 -19.04 -16.43
CA TRP A 19 10.51 -19.67 -16.51
C TRP A 19 9.89 -19.89 -15.14
N GLY A 20 10.68 -20.34 -14.15
CA GLY A 20 10.23 -20.54 -12.77
C GLY A 20 9.73 -19.25 -12.11
N LYS A 21 10.32 -18.09 -12.42
CA LYS A 21 9.86 -16.78 -11.93
C LYS A 21 8.46 -16.45 -12.46
N ALA A 22 8.24 -16.59 -13.77
CA ALA A 22 6.95 -16.35 -14.40
C ALA A 22 5.89 -17.32 -13.84
N PHE A 23 6.20 -18.61 -13.78
CA PHE A 23 5.30 -19.62 -13.23
C PHE A 23 4.92 -19.34 -11.77
N SER A 24 5.87 -18.91 -10.93
CA SER A 24 5.61 -18.60 -9.53
C SER A 24 4.65 -17.42 -9.38
N ALA A 25 4.76 -16.39 -10.22
CA ALA A 25 3.84 -15.25 -10.20
C ALA A 25 2.42 -15.67 -10.58
N VAL A 26 2.27 -16.47 -11.65
CA VAL A 26 0.96 -17.02 -12.09
C VAL A 26 0.35 -17.90 -10.99
N LEU A 27 1.16 -18.77 -10.37
CA LEU A 27 0.70 -19.63 -9.29
C LEU A 27 0.20 -18.85 -8.08
N GLY A 28 0.92 -17.78 -7.70
CA GLY A 28 0.49 -16.88 -6.63
C GLY A 28 -0.82 -16.16 -6.95
N ALA A 29 -0.95 -15.65 -8.18
CA ALA A 29 -2.17 -15.03 -8.65
C ALA A 29 -3.36 -16.01 -8.68
N PHE A 30 -3.13 -17.24 -9.13
CA PHE A 30 -4.15 -18.29 -9.14
C PHE A 30 -4.60 -18.65 -7.72
N ARG A 31 -3.64 -18.88 -6.80
CA ARG A 31 -3.94 -19.15 -5.40
C ARG A 31 -4.80 -18.05 -4.77
N ALA A 32 -4.42 -16.78 -4.94
CA ALA A 32 -5.18 -15.66 -4.40
C ALA A 32 -6.61 -15.59 -4.94
N GLN A 33 -6.80 -15.82 -6.26
CA GLN A 33 -8.13 -15.86 -6.87
C GLN A 33 -9.01 -16.98 -6.29
N MET A 34 -8.44 -18.18 -6.14
CA MET A 34 -9.16 -19.32 -5.60
C MET A 34 -9.53 -19.13 -4.13
N GLU A 35 -8.58 -18.65 -3.30
CA GLU A 35 -8.80 -18.47 -1.87
C GLU A 35 -9.75 -17.30 -1.55
N LEU A 36 -9.70 -16.22 -2.34
CA LEU A 36 -10.57 -15.05 -2.14
C LEU A 36 -11.90 -15.14 -2.90
N GLY A 37 -12.05 -16.10 -3.79
CA GLY A 37 -13.25 -16.23 -4.63
C GLY A 37 -13.43 -15.08 -5.62
N ILE A 38 -12.33 -14.48 -6.11
CA ILE A 38 -12.34 -13.34 -7.02
C ILE A 38 -11.65 -13.73 -8.33
N GLY A 39 -12.39 -13.71 -9.44
CA GLY A 39 -11.86 -14.09 -10.75
C GLY A 39 -11.22 -12.93 -11.51
N ALA A 40 -10.15 -13.22 -12.25
CA ALA A 40 -9.64 -12.33 -13.28
C ALA A 40 -10.46 -12.49 -14.58
N ILE A 41 -10.87 -11.37 -15.15
CA ILE A 41 -11.66 -11.33 -16.41
C ILE A 41 -10.77 -11.10 -17.63
N GLY A 42 -9.51 -10.81 -17.43
CA GLY A 42 -8.54 -10.56 -18.49
C GLY A 42 -7.21 -10.09 -17.94
N GLY A 43 -6.33 -9.76 -18.86
CA GLY A 43 -5.01 -9.29 -18.49
C GLY A 43 -4.09 -9.20 -19.71
N LYS A 44 -2.82 -8.93 -19.43
CA LYS A 44 -1.75 -8.81 -20.43
C LYS A 44 -0.43 -9.24 -19.79
N ASP A 45 0.34 -10.00 -20.50
CA ASP A 45 1.70 -10.34 -20.11
C ASP A 45 2.76 -9.76 -21.06
N SER A 46 3.99 -9.70 -20.59
CA SER A 46 5.16 -9.37 -21.39
C SER A 46 6.36 -10.14 -20.87
N MET A 47 6.97 -10.96 -21.74
CA MET A 47 8.14 -11.77 -21.43
C MET A 47 9.37 -11.31 -22.24
N SER A 48 9.47 -10.02 -22.51
CA SER A 48 10.54 -9.40 -23.30
C SER A 48 11.18 -8.21 -22.63
N GLY A 49 11.06 -8.12 -21.32
CA GLY A 49 11.62 -7.03 -20.50
C GLY A 49 13.12 -7.16 -20.24
N THR A 50 13.89 -7.39 -21.31
CA THR A 50 15.35 -7.42 -21.27
C THR A 50 15.90 -6.47 -22.31
N PHE A 51 16.79 -5.58 -21.88
CA PHE A 51 17.55 -4.71 -22.74
C PHE A 51 19.03 -4.77 -22.33
N GLU A 52 19.87 -5.33 -23.20
CA GLU A 52 21.27 -5.66 -22.88
C GLU A 52 21.35 -6.50 -21.59
N ASP A 53 22.03 -6.00 -20.55
CA ASP A 53 22.19 -6.66 -19.25
C ASP A 53 21.11 -6.22 -18.23
N ILE A 54 20.18 -5.33 -18.63
CA ILE A 54 19.12 -4.85 -17.77
C ILE A 54 17.90 -5.76 -17.94
N HIS A 55 17.45 -6.33 -16.82
CA HIS A 55 16.29 -7.18 -16.77
C HIS A 55 15.19 -6.54 -15.92
N VAL A 56 13.96 -6.52 -16.44
CA VAL A 56 12.82 -6.13 -15.60
C VAL A 56 12.67 -7.14 -14.46
N PRO A 57 12.55 -6.68 -13.22
CA PRO A 57 12.23 -7.61 -12.12
C PRO A 57 10.86 -8.25 -12.35
N PRO A 58 10.65 -9.50 -11.90
CA PRO A 58 9.35 -10.14 -11.97
C PRO A 58 8.28 -9.24 -11.34
N THR A 59 7.31 -8.83 -12.14
CA THR A 59 6.29 -7.86 -11.72
C THR A 59 4.91 -8.38 -12.08
N LEU A 60 4.04 -8.47 -11.09
CA LEU A 60 2.61 -8.75 -11.28
C LEU A 60 1.80 -7.58 -10.69
N ILE A 61 0.95 -7.00 -11.53
CA ILE A 61 0.06 -5.90 -11.16
C ILE A 61 -1.37 -6.42 -11.23
N SER A 62 -2.12 -6.28 -10.16
CA SER A 62 -3.54 -6.61 -10.10
C SER A 62 -4.37 -5.34 -10.04
N PHE A 63 -5.25 -5.16 -11.01
CA PHE A 63 -6.28 -4.12 -11.01
C PHE A 63 -7.59 -4.76 -10.54
N ALA A 64 -8.19 -4.20 -9.50
CA ALA A 64 -9.51 -4.60 -9.04
C ALA A 64 -10.54 -3.58 -9.52
N VAL A 65 -11.62 -4.05 -10.11
CA VAL A 65 -12.72 -3.21 -10.62
C VAL A 65 -14.01 -3.59 -9.92
N THR A 66 -14.71 -2.59 -9.41
CA THR A 66 -16.04 -2.74 -8.81
C THR A 66 -16.82 -1.45 -8.97
N THR A 67 -18.10 -1.48 -8.62
CA THR A 67 -18.97 -0.31 -8.53
C THR A 67 -19.41 -0.12 -7.09
N ASP A 68 -19.56 1.13 -6.66
CA ASP A 68 -20.09 1.48 -5.34
C ASP A 68 -20.80 2.84 -5.38
N GLU A 69 -21.48 3.22 -4.31
CA GLU A 69 -22.04 4.54 -4.11
C GLU A 69 -20.92 5.55 -3.78
N LEU A 70 -20.94 6.71 -4.43
CA LEU A 70 -19.92 7.75 -4.23
C LEU A 70 -19.79 8.17 -2.74
N SER A 71 -20.88 8.17 -2.00
CA SER A 71 -20.92 8.51 -0.57
C SER A 71 -20.13 7.54 0.32
N LYS A 72 -19.80 6.34 -0.20
CA LYS A 72 -19.05 5.29 0.50
C LYS A 72 -17.57 5.23 0.06
N VAL A 73 -17.16 6.10 -0.84
CA VAL A 73 -15.76 6.18 -1.27
C VAL A 73 -14.96 6.92 -0.20
N VAL A 74 -13.93 6.26 0.30
CA VAL A 74 -13.02 6.78 1.33
C VAL A 74 -11.64 6.99 0.72
N SER A 75 -11.09 8.18 0.88
CA SER A 75 -9.74 8.49 0.42
C SER A 75 -8.68 8.27 1.52
N PRO A 76 -7.40 8.14 1.15
CA PRO A 76 -6.38 7.66 2.08
C PRO A 76 -5.82 8.71 3.04
N GLU A 77 -5.87 10.02 2.71
CA GLU A 77 -5.26 11.04 3.53
C GLU A 77 -6.03 11.30 4.85
N PHE A 78 -5.33 11.55 5.96
CA PHE A 78 -5.95 11.92 7.25
C PHE A 78 -6.86 13.14 7.11
N LYS A 79 -8.03 13.09 7.74
CA LYS A 79 -9.08 14.13 7.62
C LYS A 79 -9.08 15.11 8.79
N SER A 80 -8.80 14.65 9.99
CA SER A 80 -8.97 15.47 11.20
C SER A 80 -7.85 15.22 12.21
N ARG A 81 -7.66 16.18 13.11
CA ARG A 81 -6.72 16.10 14.22
C ARG A 81 -7.42 15.53 15.45
N GLY A 82 -6.73 14.72 16.22
CA GLY A 82 -7.25 14.11 17.45
C GLY A 82 -8.04 12.81 17.22
N HIS A 83 -8.16 12.36 16.00
CA HIS A 83 -8.81 11.08 15.68
C HIS A 83 -7.91 9.90 16.05
N GLU A 84 -8.53 8.83 16.50
CA GLU A 84 -7.86 7.54 16.65
C GLU A 84 -7.59 6.93 15.29
N VAL A 85 -6.46 6.26 15.19
CA VAL A 85 -6.08 5.47 14.02
C VAL A 85 -5.84 4.05 14.47
N VAL A 86 -6.56 3.14 13.86
CA VAL A 86 -6.49 1.72 14.19
C VAL A 86 -5.85 0.92 13.07
N TRP A 87 -5.27 -0.19 13.45
CA TRP A 87 -4.63 -1.13 12.56
C TRP A 87 -5.37 -2.47 12.61
N LEU A 88 -6.03 -2.80 11.52
CA LEU A 88 -6.72 -4.06 11.32
C LEU A 88 -5.77 -5.04 10.61
N ARG A 89 -5.41 -6.13 11.29
CA ARG A 89 -4.42 -7.10 10.83
C ARG A 89 -5.05 -8.43 10.45
N PRO A 90 -4.62 -9.07 9.35
CA PRO A 90 -4.95 -10.46 9.12
C PRO A 90 -4.07 -11.38 10.00
N GLU A 91 -4.54 -12.58 10.22
CA GLU A 91 -3.68 -13.66 10.69
C GLU A 91 -2.68 -14.05 9.60
N ILE A 92 -1.44 -14.30 10.01
CA ILE A 92 -0.37 -14.73 9.11
C ILE A 92 -0.17 -16.25 9.27
N GLY A 93 -0.11 -16.94 8.15
CA GLY A 93 0.17 -18.39 8.09
C GLY A 93 1.64 -18.71 8.33
N GLU A 94 1.94 -20.00 8.44
CA GLU A 94 3.32 -20.50 8.59
C GLU A 94 4.20 -20.20 7.37
N ASP A 95 3.58 -20.03 6.20
CA ASP A 95 4.21 -19.61 4.94
C ASP A 95 4.54 -18.10 4.89
N GLY A 96 4.20 -17.35 5.93
CA GLY A 96 4.39 -15.90 6.02
C GLY A 96 3.35 -15.08 5.24
N LEU A 97 2.34 -15.71 4.66
CA LEU A 97 1.28 -15.04 3.91
C LEU A 97 0.02 -14.84 4.79
N PRO A 98 -0.79 -13.81 4.50
CA PRO A 98 -2.07 -13.64 5.15
C PRO A 98 -3.01 -14.82 4.87
N LYS A 99 -3.67 -15.32 5.91
CA LYS A 99 -4.71 -16.36 5.75
C LYS A 99 -5.95 -15.78 5.06
N ALA A 100 -6.44 -16.44 4.03
CA ALA A 100 -7.56 -15.96 3.22
C ALA A 100 -8.85 -15.74 4.04
N GLU A 101 -9.18 -16.64 4.97
CA GLU A 101 -10.34 -16.50 5.84
C GLU A 101 -10.27 -15.23 6.68
N SER A 102 -9.09 -14.92 7.23
CA SER A 102 -8.85 -13.71 8.01
C SER A 102 -8.93 -12.45 7.14
N LEU A 103 -8.40 -12.49 5.92
CA LEU A 103 -8.54 -11.40 4.94
C LEU A 103 -10.02 -11.12 4.62
N ILE A 104 -10.80 -12.15 4.31
CA ILE A 104 -12.23 -12.03 3.98
C ILE A 104 -13.00 -11.45 5.18
N LYS A 105 -12.69 -11.90 6.39
CA LYS A 105 -13.25 -11.33 7.62
C LYS A 105 -12.95 -9.84 7.74
N ASN A 106 -11.70 -9.44 7.50
CA ASN A 106 -11.28 -8.05 7.56
C ASN A 106 -11.93 -7.19 6.48
N PHE A 107 -12.05 -7.68 5.25
CA PHE A 107 -12.75 -6.97 4.17
C PHE A 107 -14.22 -6.70 4.55
N LYS A 108 -14.91 -7.68 5.11
CA LYS A 108 -16.30 -7.52 5.59
C LYS A 108 -16.38 -6.49 6.72
N LEU A 109 -15.41 -6.52 7.65
CA LEU A 109 -15.38 -5.57 8.76
C LEU A 109 -15.13 -4.14 8.25
N VAL A 110 -14.14 -3.92 7.38
CA VAL A 110 -13.90 -2.60 6.77
C VAL A 110 -15.13 -2.10 6.05
N ARG A 111 -15.81 -2.97 5.28
CA ARG A 111 -17.07 -2.61 4.61
C ARG A 111 -18.14 -2.18 5.61
N THR A 112 -18.31 -2.91 6.68
CA THR A 112 -19.27 -2.57 7.75
C THR A 112 -18.95 -1.22 8.40
N LEU A 113 -17.66 -0.95 8.67
CA LEU A 113 -17.24 0.33 9.23
C LEU A 113 -17.50 1.50 8.27
N VAL A 114 -17.25 1.31 6.98
CA VAL A 114 -17.56 2.30 5.94
C VAL A 114 -19.05 2.56 5.83
N ASP A 115 -19.87 1.50 5.78
CA ASP A 115 -21.33 1.61 5.67
C ASP A 115 -21.96 2.34 6.87
N ASN A 116 -21.35 2.24 8.04
CA ASN A 116 -21.78 2.94 9.26
C ASN A 116 -21.16 4.35 9.41
N GLY A 117 -20.39 4.83 8.43
CA GLY A 117 -19.76 6.16 8.46
C GLY A 117 -18.68 6.31 9.55
N LEU A 118 -18.05 5.19 9.97
CA LEU A 118 -17.04 5.17 11.01
C LEU A 118 -15.61 5.34 10.48
N VAL A 119 -15.41 5.28 9.16
CA VAL A 119 -14.12 5.42 8.50
C VAL A 119 -13.98 6.82 7.92
N ALA A 120 -13.04 7.61 8.43
CA ALA A 120 -12.71 8.91 7.89
C ALA A 120 -11.67 8.80 6.77
N ALA A 121 -10.64 7.97 6.94
CA ALA A 121 -9.62 7.65 5.95
C ALA A 121 -9.17 6.20 6.09
N CYS A 122 -8.73 5.60 4.99
CA CYS A 122 -8.26 4.21 4.98
C CYS A 122 -7.09 4.03 4.01
N TYR A 123 -6.05 3.30 4.43
CA TYR A 123 -4.89 2.97 3.63
C TYR A 123 -4.43 1.54 3.87
N THR A 124 -3.84 0.91 2.87
CA THR A 124 -3.23 -0.41 2.98
C THR A 124 -1.71 -0.30 3.00
N PRO A 125 -1.02 -0.80 4.04
CA PRO A 125 0.44 -0.75 4.12
C PRO A 125 1.12 -1.47 2.97
N GLY A 126 2.16 -0.86 2.43
CA GLY A 126 3.07 -1.46 1.45
C GLY A 126 4.34 -2.01 2.10
N PHE A 127 5.43 -1.96 1.35
CA PHE A 127 6.74 -2.48 1.75
C PHE A 127 7.28 -1.88 3.05
N GLY A 128 7.05 -0.58 3.28
CA GLY A 128 7.52 0.14 4.48
C GLY A 128 6.62 -0.03 5.71
N GLY A 129 5.60 -0.89 5.64
CA GLY A 129 4.72 -1.19 6.76
C GLY A 129 3.84 -0.05 7.23
N PRO A 130 3.34 -0.11 8.48
CA PRO A 130 2.48 0.94 9.05
C PRO A 130 3.11 2.33 9.05
N ALA A 131 4.43 2.44 9.22
CA ALA A 131 5.11 3.74 9.21
C ALA A 131 5.04 4.43 7.84
N GLU A 132 5.19 3.67 6.75
CA GLU A 132 4.99 4.19 5.38
C GLU A 132 3.54 4.59 5.15
N ALA A 133 2.59 3.76 5.55
CA ALA A 133 1.17 4.05 5.42
C ALA A 133 0.80 5.35 6.15
N VAL A 134 1.18 5.48 7.42
CA VAL A 134 0.96 6.69 8.22
C VAL A 134 1.60 7.93 7.57
N PHE A 135 2.82 7.80 7.04
CA PHE A 135 3.46 8.90 6.33
C PHE A 135 2.64 9.34 5.11
N LYS A 136 2.22 8.41 4.27
CA LYS A 136 1.40 8.72 3.08
C LYS A 136 0.04 9.30 3.43
N MET A 137 -0.59 8.82 4.50
CA MET A 137 -1.82 9.41 5.01
C MET A 137 -1.63 10.81 5.58
N ALA A 138 -0.47 11.08 6.19
CA ALA A 138 -0.17 12.37 6.84
C ALA A 138 0.14 13.50 5.85
N ILE A 139 0.85 13.22 4.75
CA ILE A 139 1.31 14.26 3.81
C ILE A 139 0.16 14.89 3.00
N GLY A 140 -0.95 14.19 2.79
CA GLY A 140 -2.06 14.69 1.96
C GLY A 140 -2.69 15.98 2.51
N ASN A 141 -2.86 16.07 3.82
CA ASN A 141 -3.45 17.23 4.50
C ASN A 141 -2.53 17.85 5.57
N ASN A 142 -1.25 17.48 5.60
CA ASN A 142 -0.26 17.94 6.61
C ASN A 142 -0.73 17.69 8.05
N ILE A 143 -1.38 16.56 8.29
CA ILE A 143 -1.83 16.15 9.62
C ILE A 143 -0.80 15.19 10.21
N GLY A 144 -0.21 15.58 11.35
CA GLY A 144 0.78 14.76 12.02
C GLY A 144 0.18 13.53 12.70
N PHE A 145 1.06 12.64 13.17
CA PHE A 145 0.67 11.41 13.80
C PHE A 145 1.57 11.05 14.97
N GLU A 146 0.98 10.52 16.03
CA GLU A 146 1.67 9.98 17.19
C GLU A 146 1.31 8.51 17.37
N PHE A 147 2.33 7.64 17.26
CA PHE A 147 2.16 6.21 17.49
C PHE A 147 1.85 5.93 18.96
N ASP A 148 0.95 4.98 19.20
CA ASP A 148 0.68 4.46 20.52
C ASP A 148 1.93 3.78 21.11
N GLU A 149 2.08 3.84 22.45
CA GLU A 149 3.23 3.26 23.16
C GLU A 149 3.31 1.73 23.03
N GLY A 150 2.18 1.07 22.88
CA GLY A 150 2.07 -0.35 22.63
C GLY A 150 2.50 -0.81 21.24
N VAL A 151 2.93 0.12 20.35
CA VAL A 151 3.43 -0.21 19.03
C VAL A 151 4.96 -0.20 19.03
N SER A 152 5.56 -1.35 18.80
CA SER A 152 7.01 -1.50 18.72
C SER A 152 7.58 -0.99 17.40
N MET A 153 8.88 -0.63 17.38
CA MET A 153 9.58 -0.27 16.14
C MET A 153 9.52 -1.38 15.09
N ARG A 154 9.56 -2.64 15.52
CA ARG A 154 9.44 -3.79 14.62
C ARG A 154 8.07 -3.83 13.94
N GLU A 155 7.01 -3.48 14.66
CA GLU A 155 5.66 -3.42 14.09
C GLU A 155 5.50 -2.20 13.18
N MET A 156 6.08 -1.04 13.51
CA MET A 156 6.01 0.17 12.69
C MET A 156 6.58 -0.04 11.29
N PHE A 157 7.71 -0.75 11.18
CA PHE A 157 8.48 -0.95 9.94
C PHE A 157 8.44 -2.38 9.41
N GLY A 158 7.68 -3.27 10.03
CA GLY A 158 7.51 -4.64 9.59
C GLY A 158 6.53 -4.76 8.43
N TYR A 159 6.60 -5.87 7.71
CA TYR A 159 5.62 -6.19 6.69
C TYR A 159 4.21 -6.28 7.27
N ALA A 160 3.26 -5.67 6.61
CA ALA A 160 1.88 -5.60 7.05
C ALA A 160 0.88 -5.76 5.87
N TYR A 161 1.26 -6.56 4.88
CA TYR A 161 0.41 -6.82 3.72
C TYR A 161 -0.94 -7.43 4.12
N GLY A 162 -1.99 -7.03 3.41
CA GLY A 162 -3.36 -7.48 3.69
C GLY A 162 -4.00 -6.81 4.91
N SER A 163 -3.31 -5.87 5.58
CA SER A 163 -3.86 -5.09 6.68
C SER A 163 -4.40 -3.73 6.23
N PHE A 164 -5.17 -3.09 7.10
CA PHE A 164 -5.73 -1.76 6.88
C PHE A 164 -5.34 -0.82 8.01
N ILE A 165 -4.94 0.40 7.67
CA ILE A 165 -4.78 1.52 8.59
C ILE A 165 -6.00 2.42 8.40
N ILE A 166 -6.75 2.63 9.47
CA ILE A 166 -8.05 3.31 9.41
C ILE A 166 -8.05 4.48 10.40
N GLU A 167 -8.26 5.70 9.90
CA GLU A 167 -8.64 6.83 10.73
C GLU A 167 -10.13 6.71 11.02
N THR A 168 -10.49 6.69 12.30
CA THR A 168 -11.90 6.53 12.73
C THR A 168 -12.55 7.89 12.99
N SER A 169 -13.77 8.08 12.47
CA SER A 169 -14.55 9.30 12.72
C SER A 169 -15.14 9.38 14.14
N LYS A 170 -15.22 8.22 14.82
CA LYS A 170 -15.69 8.04 16.21
C LYS A 170 -14.89 6.91 16.82
N ASN A 171 -14.89 6.84 18.14
CA ASN A 171 -14.27 5.71 18.84
C ASN A 171 -14.97 4.40 18.45
N ILE A 172 -14.20 3.39 18.18
CA ILE A 172 -14.65 2.03 17.88
C ILE A 172 -14.11 1.06 18.94
N ASP A 173 -14.82 -0.03 19.16
CA ASP A 173 -14.37 -1.05 20.08
C ASP A 173 -13.15 -1.79 19.53
N LEU A 174 -12.07 -1.84 20.29
CA LEU A 174 -10.88 -2.58 19.95
C LEU A 174 -11.12 -4.07 20.22
N THR A 175 -10.85 -4.88 19.22
CA THR A 175 -10.91 -6.34 19.29
C THR A 175 -9.53 -6.95 19.08
N ALA A 176 -9.41 -8.27 19.16
CA ALA A 176 -8.15 -8.95 18.91
C ALA A 176 -7.55 -8.67 17.52
N ASP A 177 -8.41 -8.42 16.54
CA ASP A 177 -8.01 -8.11 15.16
C ASP A 177 -7.74 -6.61 14.95
N ILE A 178 -8.22 -5.74 15.86
CA ILE A 178 -8.10 -4.28 15.77
C ILE A 178 -7.18 -3.78 16.87
N LYS A 179 -6.04 -3.25 16.49
CA LYS A 179 -5.07 -2.64 17.40
C LYS A 179 -5.09 -1.12 17.27
N LEU A 180 -5.06 -0.38 18.36
CA LEU A 180 -4.79 1.05 18.33
C LEU A 180 -3.36 1.25 17.80
N LEU A 181 -3.25 1.97 16.67
CA LEU A 181 -1.96 2.33 16.08
C LEU A 181 -1.44 3.65 16.66
N GLY A 182 -2.33 4.59 16.93
CA GLY A 182 -2.02 5.90 17.48
C GLY A 182 -3.12 6.92 17.23
N LYS A 183 -2.74 8.19 17.20
CA LYS A 183 -3.66 9.32 17.00
C LYS A 183 -3.10 10.35 16.05
N THR A 184 -3.98 10.96 15.27
CA THR A 184 -3.64 12.15 14.50
C THR A 184 -3.44 13.35 15.41
N VAL A 185 -2.48 14.20 15.10
CA VAL A 185 -2.10 15.34 15.95
C VAL A 185 -1.94 16.63 15.14
N SER A 186 -2.05 17.78 15.81
CA SER A 186 -1.88 19.10 15.17
C SER A 186 -0.43 19.40 14.77
N ARG A 187 0.54 18.77 15.44
CA ARG A 187 1.95 18.95 15.12
C ARG A 187 2.29 18.25 13.81
N GLU A 188 2.82 18.95 12.84
CA GLU A 188 3.23 18.43 11.52
C GLU A 188 4.48 17.54 11.62
N SER A 189 4.35 16.43 12.33
CA SER A 189 5.40 15.43 12.55
C SER A 189 4.82 14.06 12.79
N ILE A 190 5.58 13.03 12.47
CA ILE A 190 5.29 11.62 12.81
C ILE A 190 6.27 11.18 13.88
N GLY A 191 5.78 10.51 14.90
CA GLY A 191 6.67 10.04 15.97
C GLY A 191 5.97 9.26 17.06
N SER A 192 6.72 9.09 18.14
CA SER A 192 6.31 8.47 19.38
C SER A 192 6.97 9.22 20.54
N LYS A 193 6.78 8.77 21.79
CA LYS A 193 7.54 9.29 22.94
C LYS A 193 9.05 9.18 22.78
N LYS A 194 9.56 8.24 21.98
CA LYS A 194 11.00 7.99 21.79
C LYS A 194 11.66 8.93 20.78
N GLY A 195 10.89 9.56 19.91
CA GLY A 195 11.40 10.47 18.89
C GLY A 195 10.37 10.77 17.82
N ARG A 196 10.65 11.82 17.05
CA ARG A 196 9.77 12.26 15.97
C ARG A 196 10.50 12.92 14.84
N VAL A 197 9.93 12.88 13.66
CA VAL A 197 10.44 13.49 12.43
C VAL A 197 9.39 14.44 11.87
N ARG A 198 9.81 15.61 11.39
CA ARG A 198 8.90 16.57 10.76
C ARG A 198 8.41 16.07 9.42
N LEU A 199 7.14 16.27 9.10
CA LEU A 199 6.56 15.90 7.81
C LEU A 199 7.29 16.56 6.64
N LEU A 200 7.65 17.83 6.76
CA LEU A 200 8.41 18.53 5.73
C LEU A 200 9.73 17.82 5.36
N ALA A 201 10.46 17.31 6.36
CA ALA A 201 11.71 16.59 6.11
C ALA A 201 11.47 15.23 5.43
N LEU A 202 10.44 14.52 5.85
CA LEU A 202 10.06 13.23 5.22
C LEU A 202 9.59 13.45 3.80
N ASN A 203 8.78 14.48 3.55
CA ASN A 203 8.26 14.77 2.21
C ASN A 203 9.38 15.18 1.26
N ALA A 204 10.33 16.00 1.70
CA ALA A 204 11.49 16.37 0.88
C ALA A 204 12.32 15.14 0.46
N LEU A 205 12.51 14.17 1.36
CA LEU A 205 13.19 12.90 1.04
C LEU A 205 12.37 12.06 0.08
N TYR A 206 11.06 12.00 0.25
CA TYR A 206 10.16 11.21 -0.59
C TYR A 206 10.10 11.76 -2.01
N GLU A 207 9.89 13.07 -2.18
CA GLU A 207 9.83 13.73 -3.48
C GLU A 207 11.20 13.74 -4.18
N GLY A 208 12.28 13.97 -3.44
CA GLY A 208 13.63 13.99 -3.98
C GLY A 208 14.21 12.63 -4.36
N LYS A 209 13.57 11.52 -3.98
CA LYS A 209 14.15 10.17 -4.15
C LYS A 209 14.44 9.80 -5.60
N LEU A 210 13.56 10.12 -6.52
CA LEU A 210 13.70 9.80 -7.94
C LEU A 210 14.25 10.96 -8.78
N GLU A 211 14.35 12.15 -8.23
CA GLU A 211 14.76 13.35 -8.95
C GLU A 211 16.14 13.21 -9.64
N PRO A 212 17.16 12.54 -9.05
CA PRO A 212 18.44 12.32 -9.72
C PRO A 212 18.38 11.37 -10.92
N VAL A 213 17.39 10.48 -10.97
CA VAL A 213 17.23 9.47 -12.02
C VAL A 213 16.19 9.89 -13.04
N TYR A 214 15.11 10.51 -12.57
CA TYR A 214 13.98 10.94 -13.37
C TYR A 214 13.52 12.32 -12.90
N SER A 215 14.09 13.38 -13.46
CA SER A 215 13.82 14.75 -13.07
C SER A 215 12.39 15.17 -13.40
N THR A 216 11.70 15.81 -12.45
CA THR A 216 10.40 16.43 -12.65
C THR A 216 10.48 17.70 -13.47
N THR A 217 11.67 18.33 -13.55
CA THR A 217 11.93 19.47 -14.43
C THR A 217 12.55 18.99 -15.72
N CYS A 218 11.84 19.16 -16.87
CA CYS A 218 12.44 19.03 -18.18
C CYS A 218 13.58 20.04 -18.29
N ALA A 219 14.82 19.59 -18.22
CA ALA A 219 15.95 20.44 -18.51
C ALA A 219 15.74 21.04 -19.90
N SER A 220 15.93 22.35 -20.04
CA SER A 220 15.78 23.13 -21.26
C SER A 220 16.74 22.74 -22.42
N ARG A 221 17.31 21.53 -22.38
CA ARG A 221 18.16 20.96 -23.43
C ARG A 221 17.42 20.72 -24.74
N TYR A 222 16.10 20.48 -24.71
CA TYR A 222 15.32 20.30 -25.94
C TYR A 222 14.93 21.62 -26.64
N SER A 223 15.13 22.78 -26.03
CA SER A 223 14.84 24.07 -26.67
C SER A 223 16.02 24.63 -27.50
N ARG A 224 17.22 24.09 -27.39
CA ARG A 224 18.41 24.58 -28.12
C ARG A 224 18.62 23.93 -29.50
N ASP A 225 18.09 22.73 -29.74
CA ASP A 225 18.31 22.01 -31.02
C ASP A 225 17.25 22.27 -32.08
N ARG A 226 16.30 23.18 -31.86
CA ARG A 226 15.31 23.60 -32.88
C ARG A 226 15.61 24.94 -33.53
N LYS A 227 16.81 25.47 -33.39
CA LYS A 227 17.30 26.69 -34.05
C LYS A 227 18.62 26.45 -34.79
N SER A 228 18.63 25.47 -35.67
CA SER A 228 19.65 25.35 -36.73
C SER A 228 18.98 24.77 -37.97
#